data_71896a9c3cffb2cf990853182cd30092
#
_entry.id   71896a9c3cffb2cf990853182cd30092
#
_cell.length_a   1.000
_cell.length_b   1.000
_cell.length_c   1.000
_cell.angle_alpha   90.00
_cell.angle_beta   90.00
_cell.angle_gamma   90.00
#
_symmetry.space_group_name_H-M   'P 1'
#
loop_
_entity.id
_entity.type
_entity.pdbx_description
1 polymer ?
#
loop_
_entity_poly.entity_id
_entity_poly.type
_entity_poly.pdbx_seq_one_letter_code
_entity_poly.pdbx_strand_id
1 'polypeptide(L)'
;EFSSESKIGVISDKIDKDNNELSTKLYKKKNLKNEIVEYNDYIKMLDDLYNNVIDGAIVPGNYDTLFRNEAGFENIVYDTKVIYEYSEKRQNEDLNIVSDKDFSEPLTFLFLGVDSEGDGLNANAAFNGDTLMLMSFNPKTLSSVLLSIPRDTYVPIACNNNRYAKINSSAAYGTGCVISTINKFLDINIDYYVKINFKGVVDLVEAVGGVEVDVEAPTYMANAYGGKVCEQNSDRQWGDKLVCINPGLQVLNGEQALAYARCRHMYIGSDLDRVRHQQQVVEALANKVLHFNSIKEFQDILNAVSKNIATNMDTDTILSGYNVAKNVLGNKLSGKDSLNIQKASLETYSLNVYVPSQGRKTSAQGYYESSLEDIKKAFNIVLGKETE
;
A
#
# COMPACT_ATOMS: atom_id res chain seq x y z
N GLU A 1 7.83 34.48 2.33
CA GLU A 1 9.23 34.44 2.84
C GLU A 1 9.21 34.64 4.33
N PHE A 2 10.00 33.86 5.09
CA PHE A 2 10.15 34.05 6.53
C PHE A 2 10.97 35.33 6.81
N SER A 3 10.56 36.10 7.81
CA SER A 3 11.41 37.16 8.33
C SER A 3 12.61 36.57 9.07
N SER A 4 13.66 37.36 9.27
CA SER A 4 14.84 36.91 10.05
C SER A 4 14.53 36.56 11.50
N GLU A 5 13.40 36.99 12.03
CA GLU A 5 12.93 36.79 13.41
C GLU A 5 12.01 35.57 13.51
N SER A 6 11.60 34.96 12.37
CA SER A 6 10.70 33.82 12.37
C SER A 6 11.37 32.58 12.98
N LYS A 7 10.59 31.83 13.77
CA LYS A 7 10.98 30.57 14.40
C LYS A 7 10.53 29.38 13.57
N ILE A 8 11.41 28.42 13.34
CA ILE A 8 11.11 27.23 12.54
C ILE A 8 11.30 25.98 13.37
N GLY A 9 10.22 25.21 13.49
CA GLY A 9 10.23 23.90 14.15
C GLY A 9 10.93 22.84 13.32
N VAL A 10 11.79 22.06 13.94
CA VAL A 10 12.50 20.94 13.35
C VAL A 10 12.41 19.75 14.28
N ILE A 11 12.18 18.55 13.75
CA ILE A 11 12.15 17.34 14.57
C ILE A 11 13.58 16.89 14.92
N SER A 12 13.77 16.39 16.13
CA SER A 12 15.08 15.92 16.58
C SER A 12 15.54 14.65 15.84
N ASP A 13 16.85 14.47 15.73
CA ASP A 13 17.48 13.29 15.13
C ASP A 13 17.11 11.98 15.83
N LYS A 14 16.75 12.04 17.12
CA LYS A 14 16.32 10.89 17.92
C LYS A 14 14.93 10.39 17.52
N ILE A 15 14.12 11.24 16.93
CA ILE A 15 12.74 10.93 16.52
C ILE A 15 12.69 10.59 15.04
N ASP A 16 13.28 11.44 14.19
CA ASP A 16 13.36 11.23 12.75
C ASP A 16 14.69 11.77 12.23
N LYS A 17 15.69 10.88 12.20
CA LYS A 17 17.05 11.20 11.77
C LYS A 17 17.08 11.74 10.35
N ASP A 18 16.33 11.13 9.45
CA ASP A 18 16.33 11.47 8.03
C ASP A 18 15.76 12.86 7.79
N ASN A 19 14.62 13.17 8.41
CA ASN A 19 14.02 14.51 8.28
C ASN A 19 14.90 15.57 8.96
N ASN A 20 15.57 15.25 10.05
CA ASN A 20 16.53 16.13 10.71
C ASN A 20 17.73 16.44 9.78
N GLU A 21 18.34 15.42 9.18
CA GLU A 21 19.43 15.60 8.22
C GLU A 21 19.01 16.42 6.99
N LEU A 22 17.83 16.14 6.40
CA LEU A 22 17.28 16.91 5.29
C LEU A 22 16.97 18.35 5.67
N SER A 23 16.47 18.57 6.90
CA SER A 23 16.25 19.91 7.45
C SER A 23 17.55 20.72 7.50
N THR A 24 18.62 20.12 7.98
CA THR A 24 19.95 20.74 8.04
C THR A 24 20.46 21.11 6.63
N LYS A 25 20.26 20.23 5.64
CA LYS A 25 20.62 20.48 4.25
C LYS A 25 19.75 21.56 3.61
N LEU A 26 18.45 21.59 3.89
CA LEU A 26 17.54 22.66 3.44
C LEU A 26 17.98 24.02 3.97
N TYR A 27 18.29 24.12 5.27
CA TYR A 27 18.81 25.35 5.88
C TYR A 27 20.05 25.87 5.16
N LYS A 28 21.04 25.01 4.91
CA LYS A 28 22.26 25.35 4.16
C LYS A 28 21.96 25.80 2.73
N LYS A 29 21.14 25.03 2.01
CA LYS A 29 20.83 25.28 0.59
C LYS A 29 20.07 26.60 0.39
N LYS A 30 19.16 26.93 1.30
CA LYS A 30 18.35 28.15 1.25
C LYS A 30 18.97 29.31 2.02
N ASN A 31 20.13 29.09 2.64
CA ASN A 31 20.82 30.10 3.48
C ASN A 31 19.90 30.70 4.54
N LEU A 32 19.07 29.85 5.16
CA LEU A 32 18.17 30.26 6.20
C LEU A 32 18.95 30.61 7.47
N LYS A 33 18.55 31.69 8.16
CA LYS A 33 19.17 32.18 9.41
C LYS A 33 18.18 32.24 10.56
N ASN A 34 17.03 31.62 10.36
CA ASN A 34 15.94 31.61 11.32
C ASN A 34 16.32 30.81 12.58
N GLU A 35 15.76 31.17 13.71
CA GLU A 35 15.86 30.42 14.95
C GLU A 35 15.23 29.03 14.75
N ILE A 36 15.97 27.97 15.10
CA ILE A 36 15.48 26.61 15.08
C ILE A 36 14.95 26.24 16.47
N VAL A 37 13.70 25.77 16.51
CA VAL A 37 13.10 25.18 17.71
C VAL A 37 13.03 23.68 17.49
N GLU A 38 13.81 22.92 18.28
CA GLU A 38 13.85 21.47 18.19
C GLU A 38 12.70 20.80 18.94
N TYR A 39 12.04 19.85 18.30
CA TYR A 39 10.91 19.10 18.84
C TYR A 39 11.21 17.60 18.88
N ASN A 40 10.68 16.94 19.91
CA ASN A 40 10.72 15.48 20.04
C ASN A 40 9.36 14.83 19.66
N ASP A 41 8.44 15.59 19.08
CA ASP A 41 7.11 15.17 18.72
C ASP A 41 6.59 16.05 17.58
N TYR A 42 6.14 15.43 16.48
CA TYR A 42 5.54 16.13 15.35
C TYR A 42 4.22 16.81 15.71
N ILE A 43 3.39 16.16 16.53
CA ILE A 43 2.08 16.72 16.92
C ILE A 43 2.28 17.99 17.74
N LYS A 44 3.20 17.94 18.70
CA LYS A 44 3.53 19.14 19.50
C LYS A 44 4.08 20.27 18.62
N MET A 45 4.91 19.93 17.64
CA MET A 45 5.45 20.90 16.68
C MET A 45 4.33 21.54 15.84
N LEU A 46 3.37 20.75 15.38
CA LEU A 46 2.22 21.23 14.62
C LEU A 46 1.25 22.02 15.49
N ASP A 47 1.00 21.59 16.73
CA ASP A 47 0.23 22.38 17.71
C ASP A 47 0.82 23.79 17.91
N ASP A 48 2.14 23.86 18.07
CA ASP A 48 2.83 25.14 18.24
C ASP A 48 2.81 25.98 16.96
N LEU A 49 2.80 25.34 15.77
CA LEU A 49 2.58 26.05 14.50
C LEU A 49 1.17 26.64 14.41
N TYR A 50 0.13 25.86 14.73
CA TYR A 50 -1.27 26.33 14.70
C TYR A 50 -1.56 27.39 15.75
N ASN A 51 -0.86 27.36 16.87
CA ASN A 51 -0.96 28.38 17.93
C ASN A 51 -0.03 29.60 17.73
N ASN A 52 0.66 29.69 16.58
CA ASN A 52 1.61 30.74 16.23
C ASN A 52 2.76 30.91 17.26
N VAL A 53 3.19 29.82 17.91
CA VAL A 53 4.38 29.78 18.77
C VAL A 53 5.63 29.70 17.91
N ILE A 54 5.51 29.00 16.77
CA ILE A 54 6.50 28.98 15.68
C ILE A 54 5.84 29.43 14.37
N ASP A 55 6.62 29.98 13.47
CA ASP A 55 6.14 30.55 12.20
C ASP A 55 6.18 29.55 11.05
N GLY A 56 6.91 28.47 11.22
CA GLY A 56 7.02 27.39 10.25
C GLY A 56 7.48 26.10 10.87
N ALA A 57 7.25 25.00 10.18
CA ALA A 57 7.68 23.68 10.59
C ALA A 57 8.28 22.94 9.39
N ILE A 58 9.35 22.17 9.60
CA ILE A 58 9.88 21.26 8.60
C ILE A 58 9.32 19.87 8.86
N VAL A 59 8.50 19.42 7.94
CA VAL A 59 7.78 18.14 8.00
C VAL A 59 8.15 17.26 6.81
N PRO A 60 7.96 15.93 6.88
CA PRO A 60 8.10 15.04 5.72
C PRO A 60 7.23 15.47 4.54
N GLY A 61 7.67 15.20 3.31
CA GLY A 61 6.94 15.60 2.10
C GLY A 61 5.52 15.03 1.97
N ASN A 62 5.23 13.96 2.69
CA ASN A 62 3.90 13.33 2.80
C ASN A 62 3.14 13.74 4.07
N TYR A 63 3.41 14.94 4.58
CA TYR A 63 2.83 15.46 5.83
C TYR A 63 1.30 15.43 5.87
N ASP A 64 0.68 15.68 4.73
CA ASP A 64 -0.78 15.62 4.57
C ASP A 64 -1.34 14.24 4.92
N THR A 65 -0.68 13.21 4.42
CA THR A 65 -1.01 11.81 4.64
C THR A 65 -0.71 11.36 6.07
N LEU A 66 0.39 11.85 6.65
CA LEU A 66 0.79 11.50 8.02
C LEU A 66 -0.14 12.12 9.07
N PHE A 67 -0.61 13.35 8.86
CA PHE A 67 -1.26 14.12 9.91
C PHE A 67 -2.76 14.36 9.70
N ARG A 68 -3.31 14.20 8.49
CA ARG A 68 -4.76 14.43 8.24
C ARG A 68 -5.70 13.56 9.08
N ASN A 69 -5.24 12.42 9.57
CA ASN A 69 -6.02 11.53 10.43
C ASN A 69 -5.80 11.79 11.92
N GLU A 70 -5.02 12.82 12.26
CA GLU A 70 -4.80 13.25 13.63
C GLU A 70 -5.78 14.36 13.99
N ALA A 71 -6.37 14.26 15.19
CA ALA A 71 -7.38 15.22 15.65
C ALA A 71 -6.81 16.64 15.69
N GLY A 72 -7.47 17.57 15.00
CA GLY A 72 -7.07 18.96 14.87
C GLY A 72 -6.23 19.28 13.64
N PHE A 73 -5.84 18.28 12.83
CA PHE A 73 -5.03 18.47 11.63
C PHE A 73 -5.69 17.91 10.36
N GLU A 74 -7.00 17.64 10.41
CA GLU A 74 -7.77 17.06 9.31
C GLU A 74 -7.69 17.90 8.03
N ASN A 75 -7.49 19.19 8.16
CA ASN A 75 -7.41 20.17 7.08
C ASN A 75 -6.00 20.73 6.87
N ILE A 76 -4.94 20.06 7.34
CA ILE A 76 -3.57 20.59 7.36
C ILE A 76 -3.11 21.13 6.00
N VAL A 77 -3.55 20.53 4.88
CA VAL A 77 -3.21 20.97 3.51
C VAL A 77 -3.83 22.33 3.18
N TYR A 78 -5.00 22.64 3.75
CA TYR A 78 -5.72 23.90 3.53
C TYR A 78 -5.32 24.98 4.55
N ASP A 79 -4.96 24.56 5.75
CA ASP A 79 -4.61 25.45 6.86
C ASP A 79 -3.16 25.91 6.77
N THR A 80 -2.31 25.21 6.02
CA THR A 80 -0.88 25.49 5.87
C THR A 80 -0.49 25.76 4.42
N LYS A 81 0.68 26.35 4.24
CA LYS A 81 1.26 26.60 2.92
C LYS A 81 2.68 26.07 2.85
N VAL A 82 2.96 25.21 1.88
CA VAL A 82 4.33 24.80 1.57
C VAL A 82 5.09 25.99 0.97
N ILE A 83 6.15 26.43 1.66
CA ILE A 83 6.99 27.55 1.24
C ILE A 83 8.25 27.06 0.52
N TYR A 84 8.83 25.97 1.02
CA TYR A 84 9.99 25.32 0.44
C TYR A 84 9.79 23.81 0.39
N GLU A 85 10.25 23.20 -0.67
CA GLU A 85 10.34 21.76 -0.82
C GLU A 85 11.79 21.39 -1.11
N TYR A 86 12.27 20.34 -0.43
CA TYR A 86 13.60 19.81 -0.60
C TYR A 86 13.56 18.29 -0.58
N SER A 87 14.07 17.69 -1.63
CA SER A 87 14.23 16.24 -1.74
C SER A 87 15.63 15.89 -2.20
N GLU A 88 16.13 14.79 -1.69
CA GLU A 88 17.33 14.13 -2.21
C GLU A 88 16.97 12.75 -2.70
N LYS A 89 17.58 12.34 -3.83
CA LYS A 89 17.55 10.92 -4.20
C LYS A 89 18.37 10.18 -3.15
N ARG A 90 17.74 9.39 -2.31
CA ARG A 90 18.48 8.40 -1.54
C ARG A 90 19.13 7.46 -2.55
N GLN A 91 20.45 7.32 -2.49
CA GLN A 91 21.07 6.11 -2.98
C GLN A 91 20.66 5.03 -1.97
N ASN A 92 19.57 4.36 -2.26
CA ASN A 92 19.16 3.21 -1.51
C ASN A 92 20.14 2.09 -1.85
N GLU A 93 21.24 2.02 -1.13
CA GLU A 93 22.17 0.89 -1.20
C GLU A 93 21.48 -0.45 -0.81
N ASP A 94 20.33 -0.39 -0.15
CA ASP A 94 19.56 -1.56 0.29
C ASP A 94 18.37 -1.94 -0.63
N LEU A 95 18.12 -1.23 -1.73
CA LEU A 95 16.97 -1.48 -2.60
C LEU A 95 17.31 -2.04 -3.98
N ASN A 96 18.48 -2.59 -4.18
CA ASN A 96 18.66 -3.57 -5.24
C ASN A 96 17.98 -4.88 -4.82
N ILE A 97 16.65 -4.84 -4.66
CA ILE A 97 15.82 -6.04 -4.73
C ILE A 97 15.78 -6.39 -6.22
N VAL A 98 16.91 -6.83 -6.72
CA VAL A 98 17.00 -7.49 -8.01
C VAL A 98 16.80 -8.95 -7.70
N SER A 99 15.66 -9.49 -8.09
CA SER A 99 15.51 -10.93 -8.10
C SER A 99 16.11 -11.42 -9.41
N ASP A 100 17.13 -12.24 -9.34
CA ASP A 100 17.67 -12.98 -10.49
C ASP A 100 16.89 -14.30 -10.72
N LYS A 101 15.76 -14.48 -10.03
CA LYS A 101 14.97 -15.70 -10.16
C LYS A 101 14.27 -15.77 -11.50
N ASP A 102 14.39 -16.91 -12.15
CA ASP A 102 13.60 -17.26 -13.30
C ASP A 102 12.13 -17.53 -12.88
N PHE A 103 11.19 -17.11 -13.69
CA PHE A 103 9.75 -17.40 -13.51
C PHE A 103 9.40 -18.90 -13.57
N SER A 104 10.35 -19.77 -13.86
CA SER A 104 10.22 -21.23 -13.71
C SER A 104 10.37 -21.72 -12.27
N GLU A 105 10.81 -20.84 -11.34
CA GLU A 105 11.00 -21.13 -9.91
C GLU A 105 9.89 -20.50 -9.07
N PRO A 106 9.67 -21.02 -7.84
CA PRO A 106 8.70 -20.40 -6.93
C PRO A 106 9.06 -18.95 -6.61
N LEU A 107 8.07 -18.04 -6.72
CA LEU A 107 8.23 -16.59 -6.59
C LEU A 107 7.26 -16.02 -5.57
N THR A 108 7.68 -14.93 -4.92
CA THR A 108 6.84 -14.14 -4.02
C THR A 108 6.73 -12.71 -4.50
N PHE A 109 5.50 -12.26 -4.67
CA PHE A 109 5.13 -10.91 -5.07
C PHE A 109 4.52 -10.15 -3.90
N LEU A 110 4.87 -8.87 -3.78
CA LEU A 110 4.23 -7.93 -2.87
C LEU A 110 3.42 -6.91 -3.68
N PHE A 111 2.12 -6.86 -3.43
CA PHE A 111 1.22 -5.84 -3.97
C PHE A 111 0.98 -4.75 -2.94
N LEU A 112 1.24 -3.51 -3.32
CA LEU A 112 1.12 -2.32 -2.47
C LEU A 112 0.08 -1.38 -3.08
N GLY A 113 -1.06 -1.25 -2.43
CA GLY A 113 -2.05 -0.23 -2.76
C GLY A 113 -1.72 1.08 -2.07
N VAL A 114 -1.58 2.15 -2.87
CA VAL A 114 -1.22 3.49 -2.39
C VAL A 114 -2.45 4.39 -2.45
N ASP A 115 -2.75 5.01 -1.33
CA ASP A 115 -3.76 6.05 -1.25
C ASP A 115 -3.18 7.38 -1.77
N SER A 116 -3.11 7.54 -3.09
CA SER A 116 -2.75 8.81 -3.71
C SER A 116 -3.73 9.18 -4.82
N GLU A 117 -4.12 10.45 -4.80
CA GLU A 117 -4.92 11.11 -5.82
C GLU A 117 -3.97 11.68 -6.88
N GLY A 118 -4.24 11.46 -8.14
CA GLY A 118 -3.47 12.04 -9.22
C GLY A 118 -2.65 11.07 -10.04
N ASP A 119 -2.16 11.57 -11.16
CA ASP A 119 -1.34 10.82 -12.11
C ASP A 119 0.10 10.71 -11.62
N GLY A 120 0.60 9.49 -11.69
CA GLY A 120 1.99 9.18 -11.47
C GLY A 120 2.31 8.60 -10.10
N LEU A 121 3.25 7.67 -10.10
CA LEU A 121 3.78 7.00 -8.92
C LEU A 121 5.31 7.13 -8.92
N ASN A 122 5.84 7.68 -7.82
CA ASN A 122 7.27 7.61 -7.57
C ASN A 122 7.58 6.30 -6.82
N ALA A 123 8.43 5.44 -7.41
CA ALA A 123 8.78 4.14 -6.85
C ALA A 123 9.32 4.25 -5.41
N ASN A 124 10.09 5.29 -5.13
CA ASN A 124 10.82 5.47 -3.87
C ASN A 124 10.20 6.52 -2.93
N ALA A 125 9.10 7.17 -3.31
CA ALA A 125 8.43 8.11 -2.43
C ALA A 125 7.78 7.39 -1.24
N ALA A 126 7.81 8.03 -0.07
CA ALA A 126 6.97 7.66 1.04
C ALA A 126 5.49 7.67 0.62
N PHE A 127 4.72 6.75 1.16
CA PHE A 127 3.31 6.58 0.77
C PHE A 127 2.48 6.05 1.94
N ASN A 128 1.16 6.16 1.82
CA ASN A 128 0.25 5.43 2.70
C ASN A 128 0.05 4.02 2.17
N GLY A 129 0.57 3.04 2.88
CA GLY A 129 0.37 1.62 2.57
C GLY A 129 -0.98 1.14 3.08
N ASP A 130 -2.05 1.40 2.33
CA ASP A 130 -3.40 1.00 2.73
C ASP A 130 -3.73 -0.45 2.40
N THR A 131 -3.03 -1.03 1.44
CA THR A 131 -3.16 -2.42 1.03
C THR A 131 -1.78 -3.07 0.97
N LEU A 132 -1.62 -4.15 1.74
CA LEU A 132 -0.43 -4.97 1.80
C LEU A 132 -0.85 -6.41 1.51
N MET A 133 -0.63 -6.87 0.27
CA MET A 133 -0.92 -8.24 -0.12
C MET A 133 0.32 -8.94 -0.64
N LEU A 134 0.51 -10.19 -0.23
CA LEU A 134 1.56 -11.07 -0.74
C LEU A 134 0.93 -12.22 -1.50
N MET A 135 1.56 -12.59 -2.60
CA MET A 135 1.22 -13.78 -3.34
C MET A 135 2.50 -14.58 -3.60
N SER A 136 2.56 -15.82 -3.11
CA SER A 136 3.53 -16.78 -3.60
C SER A 136 2.90 -17.72 -4.61
N PHE A 137 3.65 -18.03 -5.64
CA PHE A 137 3.23 -18.92 -6.72
C PHE A 137 4.36 -19.88 -7.07
N ASN A 138 4.02 -21.16 -7.20
CA ASN A 138 4.94 -22.19 -7.66
C ASN A 138 4.52 -22.68 -9.05
N PRO A 139 5.27 -22.36 -10.11
CA PRO A 139 4.93 -22.73 -11.48
C PRO A 139 5.04 -24.24 -11.74
N LYS A 140 5.76 -24.97 -10.89
CA LYS A 140 5.93 -26.43 -11.03
C LYS A 140 4.72 -27.21 -10.52
N THR A 141 4.14 -26.75 -9.41
CA THR A 141 2.99 -27.40 -8.76
C THR A 141 1.66 -26.70 -9.04
N LEU A 142 1.69 -25.46 -9.57
CA LEU A 142 0.55 -24.55 -9.74
C LEU A 142 -0.13 -24.18 -8.44
N SER A 143 0.53 -24.41 -7.30
CA SER A 143 0.05 -23.96 -6.01
C SER A 143 0.34 -22.48 -5.83
N SER A 144 -0.58 -21.80 -5.18
CA SER A 144 -0.42 -20.39 -4.82
C SER A 144 -1.07 -20.09 -3.47
N VAL A 145 -0.53 -19.11 -2.78
CA VAL A 145 -1.10 -18.56 -1.56
C VAL A 145 -1.16 -17.04 -1.67
N LEU A 146 -2.31 -16.46 -1.34
CA LEU A 146 -2.55 -15.02 -1.30
C LEU A 146 -2.84 -14.61 0.15
N LEU A 147 -1.96 -13.79 0.72
CA LEU A 147 -2.07 -13.24 2.07
C LEU A 147 -2.35 -11.74 2.01
N SER A 148 -3.34 -11.29 2.76
CA SER A 148 -3.50 -9.87 3.07
C SER A 148 -3.05 -9.60 4.50
N ILE A 149 -2.17 -8.61 4.68
CA ILE A 149 -1.72 -8.17 5.99
C ILE A 149 -2.51 -6.91 6.37
N PRO A 150 -3.28 -6.92 7.48
CA PRO A 150 -3.95 -5.72 7.94
C PRO A 150 -2.96 -4.59 8.21
N ARG A 151 -3.23 -3.41 7.66
CA ARG A 151 -2.32 -2.26 7.71
C ARG A 151 -1.94 -1.81 9.13
N ASP A 152 -2.83 -2.06 10.10
CA ASP A 152 -2.66 -1.68 11.51
C ASP A 152 -1.97 -2.76 12.35
N THR A 153 -1.49 -3.85 11.74
CA THR A 153 -0.74 -4.92 12.44
C THR A 153 0.51 -4.34 13.11
N TYR A 154 0.64 -4.59 14.41
CA TYR A 154 1.69 -4.01 15.25
C TYR A 154 2.93 -4.90 15.28
N VAL A 155 3.96 -4.49 14.56
CA VAL A 155 5.18 -5.27 14.30
C VAL A 155 6.45 -4.44 14.47
N PRO A 156 7.63 -5.05 14.65
CA PRO A 156 8.89 -4.33 14.61
C PRO A 156 9.19 -3.83 13.19
N ILE A 157 9.41 -2.53 13.02
CA ILE A 157 9.74 -1.91 11.74
C ILE A 157 11.24 -2.03 11.46
N ALA A 158 11.60 -2.77 10.40
CA ALA A 158 12.98 -3.17 10.12
C ALA A 158 13.96 -2.00 10.01
N CYS A 159 13.56 -0.92 9.33
CA CYS A 159 14.39 0.27 9.10
C CYS A 159 14.24 1.35 10.18
N ASN A 160 13.47 1.08 11.23
CA ASN A 160 13.33 1.97 12.38
C ASN A 160 13.86 1.29 13.66
N ASN A 161 15.08 0.77 13.61
CA ASN A 161 15.72 0.09 14.72
C ASN A 161 14.85 -1.01 15.39
N ASN A 162 14.00 -1.67 14.61
CA ASN A 162 13.01 -2.65 15.07
C ASN A 162 12.05 -2.10 16.14
N ARG A 163 11.79 -0.80 16.17
CA ARG A 163 10.73 -0.25 17.01
C ARG A 163 9.38 -0.75 16.52
N TYR A 164 8.53 -1.13 17.49
CA TYR A 164 7.19 -1.59 17.18
C TYR A 164 6.32 -0.43 16.78
N ALA A 165 5.64 -0.60 15.63
CA ALA A 165 4.63 0.33 15.12
C ALA A 165 3.63 -0.43 14.23
N LYS A 166 2.59 0.23 13.75
CA LYS A 166 1.72 -0.31 12.72
C LYS A 166 2.53 -0.58 11.46
N ILE A 167 2.32 -1.72 10.80
CA ILE A 167 3.12 -2.15 9.64
C ILE A 167 3.07 -1.12 8.50
N ASN A 168 1.94 -0.42 8.32
CA ASN A 168 1.80 0.62 7.31
C ASN A 168 2.75 1.81 7.54
N SER A 169 3.21 2.06 8.77
CA SER A 169 4.19 3.11 9.05
C SER A 169 5.55 2.86 8.41
N SER A 170 5.87 1.60 8.04
CA SER A 170 7.08 1.29 7.27
C SER A 170 7.09 1.97 5.90
N ALA A 171 5.92 2.26 5.33
CA ALA A 171 5.78 2.93 4.05
C ALA A 171 6.27 4.40 4.06
N ALA A 172 6.30 5.04 5.22
CA ALA A 172 6.89 6.37 5.40
C ALA A 172 8.41 6.37 5.12
N TYR A 173 9.06 5.22 5.25
CA TYR A 173 10.49 5.03 4.96
C TYR A 173 10.73 4.47 3.54
N GLY A 174 9.68 4.35 2.73
CA GLY A 174 9.75 3.86 1.35
C GLY A 174 9.49 2.37 1.19
N THR A 175 9.41 1.94 -0.07
CA THR A 175 9.03 0.56 -0.45
C THR A 175 9.99 -0.50 0.13
N GLY A 176 11.29 -0.22 0.18
CA GLY A 176 12.26 -1.16 0.73
C GLY A 176 12.11 -1.42 2.22
N CYS A 177 11.67 -0.42 2.98
CA CYS A 177 11.37 -0.62 4.38
C CYS A 177 10.15 -1.53 4.57
N VAL A 178 9.12 -1.37 3.75
CA VAL A 178 7.96 -2.27 3.75
C VAL A 178 8.40 -3.69 3.48
N ILE A 179 9.19 -3.90 2.42
CA ILE A 179 9.70 -5.23 2.04
C ILE A 179 10.54 -5.84 3.15
N SER A 180 11.52 -5.09 3.67
CA SER A 180 12.39 -5.58 4.76
C SER A 180 11.60 -5.91 6.02
N THR A 181 10.57 -5.13 6.34
CA THR A 181 9.69 -5.37 7.48
C THR A 181 8.89 -6.66 7.30
N ILE A 182 8.29 -6.85 6.13
CA ILE A 182 7.49 -8.05 5.82
C ILE A 182 8.39 -9.28 5.75
N ASN A 183 9.56 -9.20 5.11
CA ASN A 183 10.51 -10.31 5.04
C ASN A 183 10.89 -10.83 6.43
N LYS A 184 11.18 -9.92 7.38
CA LYS A 184 11.46 -10.28 8.77
C LYS A 184 10.24 -10.84 9.49
N PHE A 185 9.05 -10.28 9.24
CA PHE A 185 7.82 -10.67 9.91
C PHE A 185 7.38 -12.09 9.53
N LEU A 186 7.47 -12.41 8.24
CA LEU A 186 7.01 -13.69 7.69
C LEU A 186 8.14 -14.72 7.49
N ASP A 187 9.40 -14.32 7.68
CA ASP A 187 10.59 -15.13 7.39
C ASP A 187 10.63 -15.63 5.93
N ILE A 188 10.34 -14.72 4.99
CA ILE A 188 10.33 -14.98 3.55
C ILE A 188 11.17 -13.95 2.80
N ASN A 189 11.46 -14.23 1.53
CA ASN A 189 12.02 -13.24 0.61
C ASN A 189 10.96 -12.83 -0.40
N ILE A 190 10.71 -11.53 -0.53
CA ILE A 190 9.90 -10.96 -1.60
C ILE A 190 10.82 -10.77 -2.81
N ASP A 191 10.48 -11.41 -3.92
CA ASP A 191 11.23 -11.34 -5.17
C ASP A 191 10.86 -10.10 -5.98
N TYR A 192 9.57 -9.83 -6.10
CA TYR A 192 9.04 -8.72 -6.88
C TYR A 192 7.98 -7.94 -6.10
N TYR A 193 7.87 -6.64 -6.40
CA TYR A 193 6.76 -5.84 -5.90
C TYR A 193 6.03 -5.13 -7.03
N VAL A 194 4.76 -4.86 -6.82
CA VAL A 194 3.91 -4.00 -7.63
C VAL A 194 3.24 -2.99 -6.72
N LYS A 195 3.57 -1.73 -6.90
CA LYS A 195 2.99 -0.60 -6.20
C LYS A 195 2.04 0.12 -7.15
N ILE A 196 0.79 0.31 -6.76
CA ILE A 196 -0.27 0.86 -7.61
C ILE A 196 -1.10 1.89 -6.85
N ASN A 197 -1.44 3.02 -7.48
CA ASN A 197 -2.35 4.01 -6.93
C ASN A 197 -3.80 3.76 -7.40
N PHE A 198 -4.75 4.55 -6.93
CA PHE A 198 -6.17 4.40 -7.28
C PHE A 198 -6.41 4.47 -8.78
N LYS A 199 -5.78 5.46 -9.44
CA LYS A 199 -5.92 5.61 -10.88
C LYS A 199 -5.33 4.43 -11.64
N GLY A 200 -4.20 3.89 -11.18
CA GLY A 200 -3.62 2.68 -11.74
C GLY A 200 -4.54 1.47 -11.64
N VAL A 201 -5.29 1.32 -10.54
CA VAL A 201 -6.30 0.25 -10.43
C VAL A 201 -7.40 0.45 -11.46
N VAL A 202 -7.92 1.68 -11.60
CA VAL A 202 -8.94 2.00 -12.61
C VAL A 202 -8.42 1.71 -14.00
N ASP A 203 -7.25 2.26 -14.36
CA ASP A 203 -6.64 2.10 -15.68
C ASP A 203 -6.38 0.61 -16.01
N LEU A 204 -5.91 -0.16 -15.01
CA LEU A 204 -5.64 -1.59 -15.19
C LEU A 204 -6.92 -2.39 -15.48
N VAL A 205 -7.98 -2.14 -14.69
CA VAL A 205 -9.27 -2.83 -14.87
C VAL A 205 -9.91 -2.45 -16.21
N GLU A 206 -9.85 -1.17 -16.61
CA GLU A 206 -10.33 -0.73 -17.93
C GLU A 206 -9.52 -1.38 -19.06
N ALA A 207 -8.20 -1.40 -18.95
CA ALA A 207 -7.31 -1.98 -19.96
C ALA A 207 -7.55 -3.49 -20.20
N VAL A 208 -7.93 -4.23 -19.14
CA VAL A 208 -8.30 -5.66 -19.28
C VAL A 208 -9.76 -5.88 -19.66
N GLY A 209 -10.53 -4.82 -19.92
CA GLY A 209 -11.95 -4.89 -20.31
C GLY A 209 -12.89 -5.25 -19.16
N GLY A 210 -12.55 -4.86 -17.93
CA GLY A 210 -13.34 -5.13 -16.73
C GLY A 210 -13.01 -6.47 -16.07
N VAL A 211 -13.44 -6.64 -14.82
CA VAL A 211 -13.21 -7.84 -14.01
C VAL A 211 -14.53 -8.43 -13.53
N GLU A 212 -14.68 -9.76 -13.61
CA GLU A 212 -15.88 -10.44 -13.12
C GLU A 212 -15.75 -10.71 -11.62
N VAL A 213 -16.68 -10.15 -10.84
CA VAL A 213 -16.69 -10.26 -9.39
C VAL A 213 -18.12 -10.56 -8.92
N ASP A 214 -18.24 -11.49 -7.98
CA ASP A 214 -19.49 -11.70 -7.25
C ASP A 214 -19.54 -10.69 -6.09
N VAL A 215 -20.21 -9.56 -6.32
CA VAL A 215 -20.29 -8.44 -5.39
C VAL A 215 -21.16 -8.84 -4.19
N GLU A 216 -20.56 -8.85 -3.02
CA GLU A 216 -21.26 -9.17 -1.78
C GLU A 216 -22.31 -8.10 -1.42
N ALA A 217 -23.48 -8.54 -0.96
CA ALA A 217 -24.50 -7.61 -0.50
C ALA A 217 -24.02 -6.85 0.76
N PRO A 218 -24.33 -5.55 0.87
CA PRO A 218 -23.97 -4.78 2.05
C PRO A 218 -24.70 -5.34 3.29
N THR A 219 -23.96 -5.51 4.38
CA THR A 219 -24.47 -6.04 5.66
C THR A 219 -24.80 -4.95 6.68
N TYR A 220 -24.20 -3.77 6.50
CA TYR A 220 -24.45 -2.57 7.29
C TYR A 220 -24.93 -1.45 6.37
N MET A 221 -25.87 -0.62 6.84
CA MET A 221 -26.51 0.42 6.03
C MET A 221 -27.10 -0.07 4.68
N ALA A 222 -27.49 -1.35 4.60
CA ALA A 222 -28.02 -1.98 3.38
C ALA A 222 -29.17 -1.18 2.73
N ASN A 223 -30.00 -0.49 3.52
CA ASN A 223 -31.13 0.29 3.03
C ASN A 223 -30.75 1.73 2.61
N ALA A 224 -29.56 2.22 2.94
CA ALA A 224 -29.18 3.62 2.68
C ALA A 224 -29.10 3.94 1.18
N TYR A 225 -28.75 2.94 0.36
CA TYR A 225 -28.58 3.08 -1.08
C TYR A 225 -29.38 2.03 -1.87
N GLY A 226 -30.54 1.62 -1.35
CA GLY A 226 -31.40 0.65 -2.01
C GLY A 226 -30.78 -0.73 -2.20
N GLY A 227 -29.96 -1.18 -1.26
CA GLY A 227 -29.27 -2.47 -1.31
C GLY A 227 -28.00 -2.49 -2.15
N LYS A 228 -27.55 -1.36 -2.67
CA LYS A 228 -26.33 -1.26 -3.46
C LYS A 228 -25.11 -1.00 -2.57
N VAL A 229 -23.95 -1.42 -3.04
CA VAL A 229 -22.64 -1.05 -2.48
C VAL A 229 -22.22 0.27 -3.11
N CYS A 230 -22.06 1.32 -2.31
CA CYS A 230 -21.70 2.65 -2.80
C CYS A 230 -20.44 3.17 -2.11
N GLU A 231 -19.51 3.74 -2.90
CA GLU A 231 -18.26 4.34 -2.41
C GLU A 231 -17.88 5.55 -3.29
N GLN A 232 -16.97 6.36 -2.80
CA GLN A 232 -16.38 7.46 -3.59
C GLN A 232 -15.66 6.92 -4.83
N ASN A 233 -15.71 7.69 -5.92
CA ASN A 233 -14.91 7.44 -7.12
C ASN A 233 -13.40 7.61 -6.85
N SER A 234 -12.56 7.43 -7.88
CA SER A 234 -11.10 7.59 -7.79
C SER A 234 -10.66 8.99 -7.34
N ASP A 235 -11.46 10.02 -7.66
CA ASP A 235 -11.23 11.42 -7.27
C ASP A 235 -11.82 11.76 -5.88
N ARG A 236 -12.29 10.76 -5.12
CA ARG A 236 -12.89 10.91 -3.77
C ARG A 236 -14.08 11.85 -3.67
N GLN A 237 -14.89 11.90 -4.72
CA GLN A 237 -16.06 12.77 -4.75
C GLN A 237 -17.27 12.09 -4.09
N TRP A 238 -18.03 12.88 -3.33
CA TRP A 238 -19.27 12.49 -2.67
C TRP A 238 -20.52 13.00 -3.41
N GLY A 239 -21.69 12.59 -2.92
CA GLY A 239 -22.98 13.00 -3.46
C GLY A 239 -23.34 12.23 -4.73
N ASP A 240 -23.78 12.92 -5.77
CA ASP A 240 -24.23 12.32 -7.04
C ASP A 240 -23.10 11.62 -7.82
N LYS A 241 -21.87 11.73 -7.34
CA LYS A 241 -20.67 11.11 -7.94
C LYS A 241 -20.22 9.83 -7.24
N LEU A 242 -21.03 9.29 -6.33
CA LEU A 242 -20.79 7.98 -5.76
C LEU A 242 -20.90 6.91 -6.83
N VAL A 243 -19.97 5.97 -6.78
CA VAL A 243 -20.01 4.75 -7.58
C VAL A 243 -20.85 3.72 -6.81
N CYS A 244 -21.99 3.34 -7.37
CA CYS A 244 -22.91 2.39 -6.75
C CYS A 244 -23.02 1.12 -7.58
N ILE A 245 -22.88 -0.04 -6.93
CA ILE A 245 -22.77 -1.36 -7.54
C ILE A 245 -23.89 -2.24 -7.00
N ASN A 246 -24.59 -2.97 -7.86
CA ASN A 246 -25.55 -3.98 -7.39
C ASN A 246 -24.82 -5.19 -6.83
N PRO A 247 -25.36 -5.88 -5.81
CA PRO A 247 -24.84 -7.18 -5.40
C PRO A 247 -25.01 -8.24 -6.49
N GLY A 248 -24.17 -9.29 -6.44
CA GLY A 248 -24.20 -10.45 -7.33
C GLY A 248 -23.10 -10.45 -8.38
N LEU A 249 -23.03 -11.54 -9.14
CA LEU A 249 -22.01 -11.78 -10.17
C LEU A 249 -22.18 -10.80 -11.34
N GLN A 250 -21.17 -10.00 -11.61
CA GLN A 250 -21.15 -9.03 -12.68
C GLN A 250 -19.73 -8.62 -13.08
N VAL A 251 -19.60 -8.01 -14.25
CA VAL A 251 -18.36 -7.41 -14.71
C VAL A 251 -18.29 -5.97 -14.19
N LEU A 252 -17.28 -5.69 -13.39
CA LEU A 252 -17.00 -4.35 -12.87
C LEU A 252 -16.05 -3.61 -13.80
N ASN A 253 -16.33 -2.35 -14.07
CA ASN A 253 -15.38 -1.41 -14.68
C ASN A 253 -14.36 -0.92 -13.64
N GLY A 254 -13.41 -0.08 -14.06
CA GLY A 254 -12.32 0.38 -13.20
C GLY A 254 -12.79 1.10 -11.93
N GLU A 255 -13.70 2.06 -12.07
CA GLU A 255 -14.26 2.80 -10.94
C GLU A 255 -15.08 1.89 -10.00
N GLN A 256 -15.84 0.97 -10.55
CA GLN A 256 -16.61 0.01 -9.76
C GLN A 256 -15.70 -0.96 -8.99
N ALA A 257 -14.67 -1.48 -9.63
CA ALA A 257 -13.72 -2.37 -8.98
C ALA A 257 -12.95 -1.66 -7.86
N LEU A 258 -12.52 -0.42 -8.09
CA LEU A 258 -11.87 0.40 -7.07
C LEU A 258 -12.82 0.71 -5.90
N ALA A 259 -14.06 1.13 -6.20
CA ALA A 259 -15.07 1.43 -5.19
C ALA A 259 -15.37 0.19 -4.32
N TYR A 260 -15.54 -0.98 -4.93
CA TYR A 260 -15.75 -2.23 -4.19
C TYR A 260 -14.55 -2.60 -3.32
N ALA A 261 -13.33 -2.50 -3.84
CA ALA A 261 -12.11 -2.79 -3.10
C ALA A 261 -11.84 -1.81 -1.93
N ARG A 262 -12.44 -0.62 -1.95
CA ARG A 262 -12.29 0.40 -0.88
C ARG A 262 -13.41 0.38 0.14
N CYS A 263 -14.59 -0.12 -0.25
CA CYS A 263 -15.79 -0.05 0.59
C CYS A 263 -15.62 -0.85 1.87
N ARG A 264 -15.73 -0.17 3.02
CA ARG A 264 -15.70 -0.77 4.36
C ARG A 264 -16.92 -0.39 5.20
N HIS A 265 -17.43 0.84 5.01
CA HIS A 265 -18.48 1.42 5.87
C HIS A 265 -19.85 0.79 5.64
N MET A 266 -20.03 0.02 4.57
CA MET A 266 -21.27 -0.69 4.27
C MET A 266 -21.31 -2.14 4.78
N TYR A 267 -20.26 -2.59 5.48
CA TYR A 267 -20.11 -3.94 5.97
C TYR A 267 -19.80 -3.98 7.46
N ILE A 268 -20.38 -4.95 8.17
CA ILE A 268 -20.19 -5.10 9.62
C ILE A 268 -18.73 -5.42 9.96
N GLY A 269 -18.07 -6.25 9.17
CA GLY A 269 -16.65 -6.60 9.34
C GLY A 269 -15.69 -5.49 8.94
N SER A 270 -16.20 -4.38 8.37
CA SER A 270 -15.45 -3.16 8.05
C SER A 270 -14.12 -3.42 7.33
N ASP A 271 -12.99 -3.40 8.04
CA ASP A 271 -11.66 -3.59 7.44
C ASP A 271 -11.41 -5.02 6.94
N LEU A 272 -11.93 -6.03 7.62
CA LEU A 272 -11.82 -7.43 7.20
C LEU A 272 -12.61 -7.70 5.91
N ASP A 273 -13.79 -7.10 5.77
CA ASP A 273 -14.58 -7.20 4.54
C ASP A 273 -13.85 -6.52 3.40
N ARG A 274 -13.26 -5.32 3.62
CA ARG A 274 -12.44 -4.64 2.62
C ARG A 274 -11.28 -5.51 2.14
N VAL A 275 -10.55 -6.16 3.05
CA VAL A 275 -9.47 -7.09 2.70
C VAL A 275 -9.98 -8.21 1.78
N ARG A 276 -11.13 -8.79 2.08
CA ARG A 276 -11.75 -9.84 1.26
C ARG A 276 -12.14 -9.32 -0.14
N HIS A 277 -12.74 -8.13 -0.23
CA HIS A 277 -13.08 -7.49 -1.50
C HIS A 277 -11.83 -7.21 -2.36
N GLN A 278 -10.75 -6.74 -1.74
CA GLN A 278 -9.47 -6.55 -2.43
C GLN A 278 -8.93 -7.86 -2.99
N GLN A 279 -8.99 -8.95 -2.22
CA GLN A 279 -8.59 -10.28 -2.70
C GLN A 279 -9.44 -10.76 -3.88
N GLN A 280 -10.76 -10.53 -3.86
CA GLN A 280 -11.65 -10.86 -4.98
C GLN A 280 -11.27 -10.10 -6.26
N VAL A 281 -11.00 -8.80 -6.16
CA VAL A 281 -10.59 -7.98 -7.31
C VAL A 281 -9.24 -8.42 -7.86
N VAL A 282 -8.25 -8.69 -6.99
CA VAL A 282 -6.91 -9.17 -7.39
C VAL A 282 -7.01 -10.54 -8.07
N GLU A 283 -7.79 -11.46 -7.53
CA GLU A 283 -8.04 -12.78 -8.12
C GLU A 283 -8.70 -12.67 -9.51
N ALA A 284 -9.70 -11.80 -9.64
CA ALA A 284 -10.38 -11.55 -10.91
C ALA A 284 -9.43 -10.94 -11.96
N LEU A 285 -8.55 -10.01 -11.56
CA LEU A 285 -7.48 -9.47 -12.41
C LEU A 285 -6.49 -10.55 -12.83
N ALA A 286 -6.00 -11.39 -11.90
CA ALA A 286 -5.09 -12.48 -12.20
C ALA A 286 -5.70 -13.44 -13.22
N ASN A 287 -6.96 -13.83 -13.03
CA ASN A 287 -7.68 -14.68 -13.98
C ASN A 287 -7.80 -14.03 -15.38
N LYS A 288 -8.03 -12.71 -15.45
CA LYS A 288 -8.07 -12.00 -16.74
C LYS A 288 -6.73 -12.03 -17.48
N VAL A 289 -5.63 -11.74 -16.77
CA VAL A 289 -4.28 -11.70 -17.35
C VAL A 289 -3.89 -13.07 -17.94
N LEU A 290 -4.31 -14.16 -17.31
CA LEU A 290 -4.04 -15.51 -17.79
C LEU A 290 -4.74 -15.87 -19.10
N HIS A 291 -5.80 -15.16 -19.46
CA HIS A 291 -6.61 -15.41 -20.66
C HIS A 291 -6.24 -14.49 -21.83
N PHE A 292 -5.17 -13.68 -21.72
CA PHE A 292 -4.73 -12.87 -22.86
C PHE A 292 -4.21 -13.73 -24.01
N ASN A 293 -4.64 -13.38 -25.21
CA ASN A 293 -4.36 -14.15 -26.40
C ASN A 293 -3.07 -13.73 -27.11
N SER A 294 -2.54 -12.54 -26.82
CA SER A 294 -1.35 -12.01 -27.49
C SER A 294 -0.45 -11.19 -26.56
N ILE A 295 0.85 -11.26 -26.84
CA ILE A 295 1.88 -10.47 -26.16
C ILE A 295 1.68 -8.96 -26.40
N LYS A 296 1.10 -8.58 -27.56
CA LYS A 296 0.81 -7.20 -27.90
C LYS A 296 -0.27 -6.63 -26.97
N GLU A 297 -1.36 -7.36 -26.77
CA GLU A 297 -2.44 -6.98 -25.84
C GLU A 297 -1.91 -6.75 -24.42
N PHE A 298 -1.03 -7.64 -23.97
CA PHE A 298 -0.35 -7.49 -22.68
C PHE A 298 0.55 -6.24 -22.61
N GLN A 299 1.33 -5.96 -23.67
CA GLN A 299 2.15 -4.75 -23.74
C GLN A 299 1.31 -3.46 -23.75
N ASP A 300 0.18 -3.46 -24.48
CA ASP A 300 -0.73 -2.32 -24.54
C ASP A 300 -1.29 -1.99 -23.14
N ILE A 301 -1.60 -3.03 -22.35
CA ILE A 301 -2.03 -2.88 -20.94
C ILE A 301 -0.90 -2.29 -20.07
N LEU A 302 0.32 -2.86 -20.16
CA LEU A 302 1.46 -2.33 -19.41
C LEU A 302 1.71 -0.86 -19.70
N ASN A 303 1.60 -0.46 -20.97
CA ASN A 303 1.76 0.92 -21.39
C ASN A 303 0.66 1.83 -20.81
N ALA A 304 -0.59 1.36 -20.79
CA ALA A 304 -1.73 2.12 -20.25
C ALA A 304 -1.56 2.44 -18.78
N VAL A 305 -1.01 1.51 -17.99
CA VAL A 305 -0.88 1.65 -16.54
C VAL A 305 0.49 2.16 -16.07
N SER A 306 1.47 2.30 -16.96
CA SER A 306 2.88 2.53 -16.65
C SER A 306 3.16 3.75 -15.76
N LYS A 307 2.33 4.80 -15.84
CA LYS A 307 2.47 6.01 -15.02
C LYS A 307 2.01 5.82 -13.58
N ASN A 308 1.09 4.88 -13.36
CA ASN A 308 0.37 4.67 -12.12
C ASN A 308 0.77 3.37 -11.41
N ILE A 309 1.81 2.69 -11.92
CA ILE A 309 2.43 1.50 -11.34
C ILE A 309 3.93 1.73 -11.18
N ALA A 310 4.49 1.22 -10.08
CA ALA A 310 5.92 1.11 -9.88
C ALA A 310 6.28 -0.32 -9.47
N THR A 311 7.34 -0.87 -10.05
CA THR A 311 7.81 -2.23 -9.79
C THR A 311 9.33 -2.30 -9.92
N ASN A 312 9.96 -3.35 -9.36
CA ASN A 312 11.35 -3.70 -9.60
C ASN A 312 11.54 -4.65 -10.79
N MET A 313 10.45 -5.09 -11.44
CA MET A 313 10.54 -5.88 -12.66
C MET A 313 10.86 -4.98 -13.86
N ASP A 314 11.84 -5.34 -14.66
CA ASP A 314 12.02 -4.74 -15.98
C ASP A 314 11.05 -5.34 -17.01
N THR A 315 10.99 -4.75 -18.19
CA THR A 315 10.06 -5.18 -19.24
C THR A 315 10.33 -6.63 -19.68
N ASP A 316 11.59 -7.03 -19.75
CA ASP A 316 11.97 -8.39 -20.18
C ASP A 316 11.55 -9.42 -19.14
N THR A 317 11.72 -9.11 -17.85
CA THR A 317 11.24 -9.91 -16.72
C THR A 317 9.72 -10.09 -16.79
N ILE A 318 8.98 -9.00 -16.99
CA ILE A 318 7.51 -9.03 -17.09
C ILE A 318 7.06 -9.89 -18.29
N LEU A 319 7.70 -9.73 -19.44
CA LEU A 319 7.40 -10.51 -20.65
C LEU A 319 7.75 -12.01 -20.49
N SER A 320 8.85 -12.30 -19.81
CA SER A 320 9.22 -13.68 -19.44
C SER A 320 8.16 -14.32 -18.56
N GLY A 321 7.69 -13.60 -17.53
CA GLY A 321 6.61 -14.04 -16.67
C GLY A 321 5.31 -14.34 -17.41
N TYR A 322 4.93 -13.47 -18.36
CA TYR A 322 3.78 -13.71 -19.25
C TYR A 322 3.93 -15.00 -20.06
N ASN A 323 5.10 -15.23 -20.67
CA ASN A 323 5.35 -16.43 -21.45
C ASN A 323 5.29 -17.72 -20.61
N VAL A 324 5.85 -17.69 -19.40
CA VAL A 324 5.78 -18.81 -18.47
C VAL A 324 4.33 -19.04 -18.04
N ALA A 325 3.59 -18.01 -17.66
CA ALA A 325 2.19 -18.11 -17.30
C ALA A 325 1.37 -18.73 -18.45
N LYS A 326 1.56 -18.26 -19.69
CA LYS A 326 0.88 -18.77 -20.87
C LYS A 326 1.22 -20.23 -21.17
N ASN A 327 2.49 -20.61 -21.07
CA ASN A 327 2.94 -21.99 -21.38
C ASN A 327 2.54 -22.97 -20.27
N VAL A 328 2.69 -22.58 -19.02
CA VAL A 328 2.41 -23.45 -17.87
C VAL A 328 0.92 -23.58 -17.65
N LEU A 329 0.17 -22.48 -17.76
CA LEU A 329 -1.26 -22.45 -17.52
C LEU A 329 -2.06 -22.82 -18.79
N GLY A 330 -1.65 -22.36 -19.97
CA GLY A 330 -2.32 -22.66 -21.23
C GLY A 330 -2.31 -24.13 -21.61
N ASN A 331 -1.27 -24.87 -21.25
CA ASN A 331 -1.17 -26.31 -21.51
C ASN A 331 -1.92 -27.18 -20.48
N LYS A 332 -2.20 -26.67 -19.29
CA LYS A 332 -2.87 -27.39 -18.19
C LYS A 332 -4.31 -26.94 -17.93
N LEU A 333 -4.65 -25.71 -18.29
CA LEU A 333 -6.00 -25.15 -18.14
C LEU A 333 -6.83 -25.32 -19.44
N SER A 334 -6.77 -26.47 -20.08
CA SER A 334 -7.65 -26.76 -21.22
C SER A 334 -9.11 -26.84 -20.73
N GLY A 335 -9.69 -25.68 -20.50
CA GLY A 335 -11.13 -25.53 -20.60
C GLY A 335 -11.95 -25.31 -19.35
N LYS A 336 -11.44 -25.21 -18.11
CA LYS A 336 -12.24 -24.79 -16.92
C LYS A 336 -11.45 -24.55 -15.62
N ASP A 337 -10.15 -24.75 -15.58
CA ASP A 337 -9.40 -24.67 -14.34
C ASP A 337 -8.89 -23.24 -14.12
N SER A 338 -9.41 -22.54 -13.12
CA SER A 338 -8.83 -21.31 -12.57
C SER A 338 -7.60 -21.66 -11.72
N LEU A 339 -6.69 -20.70 -11.51
CA LEU A 339 -5.64 -20.82 -10.50
C LEU A 339 -6.25 -21.20 -9.15
N ASN A 340 -5.73 -22.26 -8.54
CA ASN A 340 -6.09 -22.58 -7.16
C ASN A 340 -5.33 -21.64 -6.21
N ILE A 341 -5.94 -20.53 -5.85
CA ILE A 341 -5.37 -19.55 -4.94
C ILE A 341 -5.89 -19.83 -3.54
N GLN A 342 -5.04 -20.36 -2.67
CA GLN A 342 -5.34 -20.47 -1.26
C GLN A 342 -5.32 -19.06 -0.64
N LYS A 343 -6.46 -18.59 -0.16
CA LYS A 343 -6.55 -17.29 0.54
C LYS A 343 -6.20 -17.48 2.00
N ALA A 344 -5.22 -16.71 2.46
CA ALA A 344 -4.81 -16.65 3.85
C ALA A 344 -5.09 -15.26 4.42
N SER A 345 -5.42 -15.20 5.70
CA SER A 345 -5.57 -13.94 6.43
C SER A 345 -4.94 -14.09 7.81
N LEU A 346 -4.23 -13.05 8.24
CA LEU A 346 -3.66 -13.00 9.58
C LEU A 346 -4.78 -12.77 10.60
N GLU A 347 -4.94 -13.68 11.53
CA GLU A 347 -5.87 -13.50 12.63
C GLU A 347 -5.34 -12.47 13.60
N THR A 348 -6.14 -11.45 13.86
CA THR A 348 -5.75 -10.29 14.67
C THR A 348 -6.74 -10.02 15.79
N TYR A 349 -6.29 -9.27 16.78
CA TYR A 349 -7.09 -8.77 17.87
C TYR A 349 -6.82 -7.29 18.13
N SER A 350 -7.81 -6.58 18.66
CA SER A 350 -7.66 -5.14 18.96
C SER A 350 -6.62 -4.91 20.06
N LEU A 351 -5.72 -3.99 19.81
CA LEU A 351 -4.64 -3.61 20.71
C LEU A 351 -4.63 -2.09 20.87
N ASN A 352 -4.51 -1.60 22.10
CA ASN A 352 -4.29 -0.20 22.38
C ASN A 352 -2.84 0.01 22.82
N VAL A 353 -2.05 0.65 21.96
CA VAL A 353 -0.62 0.89 22.21
C VAL A 353 -0.40 2.34 22.60
N TYR A 354 0.46 2.56 23.59
CA TYR A 354 0.88 3.90 23.95
C TYR A 354 1.95 4.37 22.96
N VAL A 355 1.71 5.49 22.31
CA VAL A 355 2.66 6.11 21.40
C VAL A 355 3.30 7.30 22.13
N PRO A 356 4.57 7.16 22.57
CA PRO A 356 5.22 8.22 23.37
C PRO A 356 5.28 9.58 22.67
N SER A 357 5.46 9.58 21.34
CA SER A 357 5.49 10.80 20.52
C SER A 357 4.16 11.53 20.48
N GLN A 358 3.04 10.81 20.67
CA GLN A 358 1.68 11.38 20.67
C GLN A 358 1.13 11.58 22.08
N GLY A 359 1.83 11.11 23.12
CA GLY A 359 1.35 11.20 24.51
C GLY A 359 0.03 10.47 24.78
N ARG A 360 -0.46 9.66 23.84
CA ARG A 360 -1.77 8.98 23.91
C ARG A 360 -1.71 7.52 23.47
N LYS A 361 -2.76 6.79 23.81
CA LYS A 361 -2.98 5.44 23.27
C LYS A 361 -3.63 5.56 21.89
N THR A 362 -3.15 4.76 20.94
CA THR A 362 -3.74 4.61 19.62
C THR A 362 -4.15 3.15 19.40
N SER A 363 -5.20 2.95 18.62
CA SER A 363 -5.63 1.62 18.22
C SER A 363 -4.62 1.01 17.27
N ALA A 364 -4.31 -0.28 17.47
CA ALA A 364 -3.49 -1.12 16.60
C ALA A 364 -4.08 -2.52 16.59
N GLN A 365 -3.51 -3.41 15.81
CA GLN A 365 -3.89 -4.82 15.77
C GLN A 365 -2.70 -5.69 16.20
N GLY A 366 -2.88 -6.42 17.28
CA GLY A 366 -2.03 -7.56 17.63
C GLY A 366 -2.41 -8.75 16.73
N TYR A 367 -1.56 -9.75 16.65
CA TYR A 367 -1.78 -10.97 15.89
C TYR A 367 -1.57 -12.20 16.76
N TYR A 368 -2.20 -13.31 16.37
CA TYR A 368 -1.98 -14.60 17.03
C TYR A 368 -0.78 -15.30 16.41
N GLU A 369 0.19 -15.71 17.24
CA GLU A 369 1.41 -16.40 16.80
C GLU A 369 1.07 -17.71 16.05
N SER A 370 0.03 -18.45 16.48
CA SER A 370 -0.43 -19.66 15.77
C SER A 370 -0.82 -19.33 14.32
N SER A 371 -1.59 -18.26 14.12
CA SER A 371 -1.98 -17.83 12.77
C SER A 371 -0.77 -17.40 11.92
N LEU A 372 0.22 -16.72 12.54
CA LEU A 372 1.44 -16.35 11.86
C LEU A 372 2.24 -17.59 11.42
N GLU A 373 2.37 -18.59 12.29
CA GLU A 373 3.08 -19.85 11.96
C GLU A 373 2.36 -20.66 10.88
N ASP A 374 1.02 -20.72 10.90
CA ASP A 374 0.23 -21.36 9.83
C ASP A 374 0.45 -20.67 8.47
N ILE A 375 0.53 -19.34 8.47
CA ILE A 375 0.83 -18.55 7.28
C ILE A 375 2.25 -18.86 6.77
N LYS A 376 3.26 -18.82 7.64
CA LYS A 376 4.64 -19.15 7.27
C LYS A 376 4.74 -20.54 6.68
N LYS A 377 4.07 -21.52 7.28
CA LYS A 377 3.99 -22.89 6.76
C LYS A 377 3.37 -22.93 5.37
N ALA A 378 2.24 -22.25 5.15
CA ALA A 378 1.59 -22.21 3.83
C ALA A 378 2.52 -21.61 2.75
N PHE A 379 3.26 -20.54 3.08
CA PHE A 379 4.26 -19.96 2.17
C PHE A 379 5.41 -20.94 1.90
N ASN A 380 5.94 -21.59 2.94
CA ASN A 380 7.03 -22.56 2.81
C ASN A 380 6.64 -23.76 1.94
N ILE A 381 5.43 -24.25 2.06
CA ILE A 381 4.90 -25.33 1.19
C ILE A 381 4.88 -24.87 -0.27
N VAL A 382 4.31 -23.69 -0.58
CA VAL A 382 4.28 -23.16 -1.95
C VAL A 382 5.69 -22.91 -2.47
N LEU A 383 6.60 -22.42 -1.63
CA LEU A 383 8.00 -22.19 -2.00
C LEU A 383 8.84 -23.47 -2.09
N GLY A 384 8.27 -24.64 -1.77
CA GLY A 384 8.96 -25.93 -1.80
C GLY A 384 10.02 -26.11 -0.71
N LYS A 385 9.91 -25.36 0.38
CA LYS A 385 10.81 -25.47 1.56
C LYS A 385 10.31 -26.50 2.55
N GLU A 386 9.01 -26.79 2.53
CA GLU A 386 8.34 -27.80 3.36
C GLU A 386 7.42 -28.66 2.51
N THR A 387 7.12 -29.88 2.96
CA THR A 387 6.11 -30.76 2.38
C THR A 387 4.80 -30.62 3.14
N GLU A 388 3.68 -30.86 2.45
CA GLU A 388 2.33 -30.84 3.04
C GLU A 388 2.19 -31.74 4.28
#